data_706442072554e00e4e46b17607fdc6ae
#
_entry.id   706442072554e00e4e46b17607fdc6ae
#
_cell.length_a   1.000
_cell.length_b   1.000
_cell.length_c   1.000
_cell.angle_alpha   90.00
_cell.angle_beta   90.00
_cell.angle_gamma   90.00
#
_symmetry.space_group_name_H-M   'P 1'
#
loop_
_entity.id
_entity.type
_entity.pdbx_description
1 polymer ?
#
loop_
_entity_poly.entity_id
_entity_poly.type
_entity_poly.pdbx_seq_one_letter_code
_entity_poly.pdbx_strand_id
1 'polypeptide(L)' 'MQHLIALVDDDRNILTSVSIALEAEGYLVDTYNDGLEALRGITQKPPELAILDIKMPRMDGLELLTRLR' A
#
# COMPACT_ATOMS: atom_id res chain seq x y z
N MET A 1 16.28 -7.26 -10.92
CA MET A 1 15.83 -5.98 -10.34
C MET A 1 14.59 -6.21 -9.48
N GLN A 2 14.57 -5.68 -8.27
CA GLN A 2 13.42 -5.85 -7.39
C GLN A 2 12.42 -4.72 -7.62
N HIS A 3 11.14 -5.07 -7.67
CA HIS A 3 10.06 -4.12 -7.87
C HIS A 3 9.38 -3.82 -6.53
N LEU A 4 9.09 -2.56 -6.28
CA LEU A 4 8.44 -2.12 -5.06
C LEU A 4 6.93 -2.08 -5.24
N ILE A 5 6.22 -2.74 -4.31
CA ILE A 5 4.77 -2.70 -4.24
C ILE A 5 4.36 -2.03 -2.94
N ALA A 6 3.48 -1.04 -3.02
CA ALA A 6 2.85 -0.45 -1.84
C ALA A 6 1.53 -1.16 -1.59
N LEU A 7 1.33 -1.64 -0.37
CA LEU A 7 0.13 -2.36 0.03
C LEU A 7 -0.58 -1.56 1.12
N VAL A 8 -1.81 -1.15 0.86
CA VAL A 8 -2.57 -0.28 1.74
C VAL A 8 -3.87 -0.95 2.14
N ASP A 9 -4.02 -1.25 3.42
CA ASP A 9 -5.22 -1.89 3.97
C ASP A 9 -5.27 -1.61 5.46
N ASP A 10 -6.46 -1.39 6.02
CA ASP A 10 -6.61 -1.17 7.45
C ASP A 10 -6.55 -2.47 8.27
N ASP A 11 -6.67 -3.61 7.62
CA ASP A 11 -6.55 -4.91 8.26
C ASP A 11 -5.10 -5.38 8.26
N ARG A 12 -4.47 -5.36 9.44
CA ARG A 12 -3.06 -5.74 9.59
C ARG A 12 -2.80 -7.20 9.25
N ASN A 13 -3.79 -8.09 9.45
CA ASN A 13 -3.64 -9.49 9.09
C ASN A 13 -3.54 -9.66 7.58
N ILE A 14 -4.34 -8.90 6.85
CA ILE A 14 -4.26 -8.88 5.38
C ILE A 14 -2.92 -8.34 4.93
N LEU A 15 -2.46 -7.22 5.50
CA LEU A 15 -1.15 -6.67 5.17
C LEU A 15 -0.04 -7.68 5.37
N THR A 16 -0.04 -8.38 6.52
CA THR A 16 0.98 -9.37 6.81
C THR A 16 0.92 -10.55 5.84
N SER A 17 -0.27 -11.10 5.62
CA SER A 17 -0.43 -12.28 4.77
C SER A 17 -0.05 -12.00 3.32
N VAL A 18 -0.52 -10.88 2.78
CA VAL A 18 -0.26 -10.55 1.38
C VAL A 18 1.19 -10.13 1.17
N SER A 19 1.78 -9.39 2.13
CA SER A 19 3.19 -9.00 2.01
C SER A 19 4.12 -10.21 2.03
N ILE A 20 3.85 -11.21 2.87
CA ILE A 20 4.63 -12.44 2.88
C ILE A 20 4.56 -13.14 1.52
N ALA A 21 3.36 -13.25 0.95
CA ALA A 21 3.17 -13.89 -0.35
C ALA A 21 3.92 -13.15 -1.46
N LEU A 22 3.85 -11.82 -1.47
CA LEU A 22 4.53 -11.01 -2.48
C LEU A 22 6.05 -11.06 -2.32
N GLU A 23 6.54 -11.00 -1.10
CA GLU A 23 7.97 -11.10 -0.84
C GLU A 23 8.53 -12.46 -1.25
N ALA A 24 7.74 -13.54 -1.10
CA ALA A 24 8.13 -14.86 -1.56
C ALA A 24 8.32 -14.91 -3.08
N GLU A 25 7.65 -14.04 -3.83
CA GLU A 25 7.80 -13.93 -5.28
C GLU A 25 8.92 -12.96 -5.69
N GLY A 26 9.65 -12.40 -4.73
CA GLY A 26 10.79 -11.52 -5.01
C GLY A 26 10.50 -10.04 -5.02
N TYR A 27 9.29 -9.63 -4.63
CA TYR A 27 8.95 -8.20 -4.56
C TYR A 27 9.41 -7.57 -3.24
N LEU A 28 9.72 -6.29 -3.31
CA LEU A 28 9.81 -5.44 -2.11
C LEU A 28 8.41 -4.91 -1.80
N VAL A 29 8.04 -4.91 -0.53
CA VAL A 29 6.70 -4.48 -0.13
C VAL A 29 6.78 -3.46 0.99
N ASP A 30 6.18 -2.29 0.78
CA ASP A 30 5.91 -1.32 1.83
C ASP A 30 4.44 -1.42 2.21
N THR A 31 4.15 -1.51 3.50
CA THR A 31 2.78 -1.64 3.99
C THR A 31 2.33 -0.38 4.71
N TYR A 32 1.08 -0.01 4.52
CA TYR A 32 0.46 1.14 5.18
C TYR A 32 -0.91 0.72 5.66
N ASN A 33 -1.25 1.06 6.90
CA ASN A 33 -2.54 0.67 7.46
C ASN A 33 -3.56 1.80 7.51
N ASP A 34 -3.24 2.97 6.96
CA ASP A 34 -4.23 4.01 6.71
C ASP A 34 -3.82 4.89 5.53
N GLY A 35 -4.80 5.65 5.02
CA GLY A 35 -4.61 6.42 3.81
C GLY A 35 -3.66 7.59 3.95
N LEU A 36 -3.61 8.24 5.12
CA LEU A 36 -2.71 9.37 5.33
C LEU A 36 -1.25 8.93 5.35
N GLU A 37 -0.95 7.82 6.02
CA GLU A 37 0.40 7.27 6.02
C GLU A 37 0.80 6.81 4.63
N ALA A 38 -0.15 6.19 3.91
CA ALA A 38 0.09 5.75 2.54
C ALA A 38 0.40 6.94 1.62
N LEU A 39 -0.36 8.02 1.74
CA LEU A 39 -0.13 9.21 0.92
C LEU A 39 1.28 9.77 1.14
N ARG A 40 1.72 9.87 2.39
CA ARG A 40 3.06 10.35 2.71
C ARG A 40 4.14 9.41 2.18
N GLY A 41 4.00 8.12 2.47
CA GLY A 41 5.01 7.13 2.11
C GLY A 41 5.14 6.94 0.61
N ILE A 42 4.03 6.85 -0.10
CA ILE A 42 4.01 6.67 -1.55
C ILE A 42 4.54 7.92 -2.26
N THR A 43 4.26 9.10 -1.72
CA THR A 43 4.77 10.35 -2.28
C THR A 43 6.30 10.44 -2.14
N GLN A 44 6.84 10.01 -1.00
CA GLN A 44 8.29 10.05 -0.75
C GLN A 44 9.03 8.92 -1.47
N LYS A 45 8.41 7.75 -1.61
CA LYS A 45 9.03 6.57 -2.19
C LYS A 45 8.03 5.91 -3.14
N PRO A 46 7.90 6.42 -4.37
CA PRO A 46 6.90 5.91 -5.30
C PRO A 46 7.12 4.44 -5.65
N PRO A 47 6.09 3.59 -5.51
CA PRO A 47 6.16 2.19 -5.89
C PRO A 47 5.85 2.03 -7.38
N GLU A 48 6.16 0.85 -7.93
CA GLU A 48 5.74 0.50 -9.27
C GLU A 48 4.26 0.14 -9.33
N LEU A 49 3.73 -0.42 -8.23
CA LEU A 49 2.33 -0.81 -8.14
C LEU A 49 1.84 -0.52 -6.72
N ALA A 50 0.64 0.02 -6.61
CA ALA A 50 -0.02 0.22 -5.33
C ALA A 50 -1.31 -0.59 -5.29
N ILE A 51 -1.48 -1.40 -4.25
CA ILE A 51 -2.70 -2.17 -4.00
C ILE A 51 -3.43 -1.47 -2.86
N LEU A 52 -4.62 -0.96 -3.13
CA LEU A 52 -5.35 -0.11 -2.20
C LEU A 52 -6.66 -0.76 -1.78
N ASP A 53 -6.95 -0.74 -0.46
CA ASP A 53 -8.29 -1.01 0.04
C ASP A 53 -9.14 0.24 -0.14
N ILE A 54 -10.36 0.07 -0.65
CA ILE A 54 -11.28 1.18 -0.90
C ILE A 54 -11.88 1.71 0.40
N LYS A 55 -12.11 0.85 1.38
CA LYS A 55 -12.80 1.21 2.62
C LYS A 55 -11.84 1.30 3.80
N MET A 56 -11.18 2.44 3.95
CA MET A 56 -10.31 2.69 5.09
C MET A 56 -10.83 3.86 5.91
N PRO A 57 -10.61 3.85 7.24
CA PRO A 57 -10.91 5.00 8.07
C PRO A 57 -10.04 6.20 7.67
N ARG A 58 -10.50 7.38 7.92
CA ARG A 58 -9.86 8.68 7.66
C ARG A 58 -9.68 9.01 6.18
N MET A 59 -9.19 8.10 5.38
CA MET A 59 -9.01 8.32 3.94
C MET A 59 -9.18 6.98 3.23
N ASP A 60 -10.25 6.79 2.46
CA ASP A 60 -10.47 5.54 1.72
C ASP A 60 -9.61 5.46 0.46
N GLY A 61 -9.61 4.28 -0.16
CA GLY A 61 -8.75 4.02 -1.30
C GLY A 61 -9.06 4.92 -2.51
N LEU A 62 -10.32 5.31 -2.71
CA LEU A 62 -10.69 6.19 -3.81
C LEU A 62 -10.16 7.61 -3.59
N GLU A 63 -10.28 8.14 -2.38
CA GLU A 63 -9.74 9.45 -2.06
C GLU A 63 -8.21 9.45 -2.14
N LEU A 64 -7.57 8.41 -1.63
CA LEU A 64 -6.13 8.26 -1.72
C LEU A 64 -5.67 8.27 -3.17
N LEU A 65 -6.34 7.51 -4.04
CA LEU A 65 -6.00 7.46 -5.45
C LEU A 65 -6.12 8.83 -6.10
N THR A 66 -7.17 9.58 -5.77
CA THR A 66 -7.39 10.92 -6.29
C THR A 66 -6.25 11.86 -5.88
N ARG A 67 -5.83 11.81 -4.62
CA ARG A 67 -4.75 12.66 -4.12
C ARG A 67 -3.38 12.30 -4.69
N LEU A 68 -3.16 11.04 -5.02
CA LEU A 68 -1.89 10.58 -5.60
C LEU A 68 -1.74 10.95 -7.08
N ARG A 69 -2.83 11.29 -7.70
CA ARG A 69 -2.78 11.80 -9.07
C ARG A 69 -2.32 13.26 -9.05
#